data_418eb54fed1a43bb60b583ac1fc539ca
#
_entry.id   418eb54fed1a43bb60b583ac1fc539ca
#
_cell.length_a   1.000
_cell.length_b   1.000
_cell.length_c   1.000
_cell.angle_alpha   90.00
_cell.angle_beta   90.00
_cell.angle_gamma   90.00
#
_symmetry.space_group_name_H-M   'P 1'
#
loop_
_entity.id
_entity.type
_entity.pdbx_description
1 polymer ?
#
loop_
_entity_poly.entity_id
_entity_poly.type
_entity_poly.pdbx_seq_one_letter_code
_entity_poly.pdbx_strand_id
1 'polypeptide(L)'
;MIKKFIIIFNLLFAFLAVPSKAAFDINARTAILQDFLSGEILFEKEIDSVIYPASMTKIMTSIVVFDLLKSGDLSLDDKVMVSENAWRLSQSGYSSMFIMVGDEVSVEDLLKGIIIASGNDACVALAEGVAGSEEEFAILMNAKASEIGMINTNFSNSSGINDPDNYSTVKDILIMSNYLIKNYPVYYEYFKEKEFTWDRTGGDPITQGNRNPLLYKNLGADGIKTGYLAVEKYSLASSVQRGERRLIAVGSGFETKNERSRQSTRLLTWGLTNFDTVEIAKKDENFIDLDVWLG
;
A
#
# COMPACT_ATOMS: atom_id res chain seq x y z
N MET A 1 -2.28 58.16 36.32
CA MET A 1 -2.86 57.64 35.08
C MET A 1 -2.00 56.55 34.41
N ILE A 2 -0.69 56.59 34.44
CA ILE A 2 0.20 55.62 33.75
C ILE A 2 0.09 54.18 34.33
N LYS A 3 -0.05 53.98 35.63
CA LYS A 3 -0.15 52.64 36.24
C LYS A 3 -1.42 51.85 35.87
N LYS A 4 -2.54 52.54 35.58
CA LYS A 4 -3.78 51.85 35.15
C LYS A 4 -3.72 51.44 33.68
N PHE A 5 -2.96 52.14 32.86
CA PHE A 5 -2.78 51.78 31.46
C PHE A 5 -1.92 50.51 31.27
N ILE A 6 -0.92 50.34 32.10
CA ILE A 6 -0.03 49.14 32.06
C ILE A 6 -0.78 47.87 32.45
N ILE A 7 -1.70 47.93 33.40
CA ILE A 7 -2.50 46.78 33.83
C ILE A 7 -3.49 46.35 32.75
N ILE A 8 -4.09 47.30 32.04
CA ILE A 8 -5.04 47.00 30.93
C ILE A 8 -4.28 46.40 29.75
N PHE A 9 -3.07 46.88 29.43
CA PHE A 9 -2.26 46.33 28.33
C PHE A 9 -1.80 44.89 28.61
N ASN A 10 -1.43 44.55 29.88
CA ASN A 10 -1.10 43.16 30.25
C ASN A 10 -2.32 42.22 30.27
N LEU A 11 -3.50 42.71 30.61
CA LEU A 11 -4.74 41.92 30.51
C LEU A 11 -5.15 41.63 29.08
N LEU A 12 -4.92 42.55 28.14
CA LEU A 12 -5.24 42.35 26.71
C LEU A 12 -4.30 41.31 26.07
N PHE A 13 -3.04 41.22 26.51
CA PHE A 13 -2.09 40.24 25.99
C PHE A 13 -2.31 38.82 26.53
N ALA A 14 -2.92 38.67 27.73
CA ALA A 14 -3.24 37.36 28.30
C ALA A 14 -4.39 36.64 27.57
N PHE A 15 -5.23 37.36 26.79
CA PHE A 15 -6.33 36.78 26.03
C PHE A 15 -5.95 36.27 24.64
N LEU A 16 -4.72 36.46 24.18
CA LEU A 16 -4.26 36.01 22.86
C LEU A 16 -3.51 34.68 22.87
N ALA A 17 -3.36 34.05 24.02
CA ALA A 17 -2.88 32.68 24.10
C ALA A 17 -4.02 31.71 23.78
N VAL A 18 -4.46 31.65 22.50
CA VAL A 18 -5.25 30.54 22.02
C VAL A 18 -4.39 29.29 22.21
N PRO A 19 -4.82 28.30 23.02
CA PRO A 19 -4.06 27.07 23.13
C PRO A 19 -3.94 26.47 21.73
N SER A 20 -2.73 26.49 21.18
CA SER A 20 -2.43 25.77 19.95
C SER A 20 -2.73 24.30 20.22
N LYS A 21 -3.85 23.82 19.68
CA LYS A 21 -4.14 22.38 19.68
C LYS A 21 -2.97 21.75 18.95
N ALA A 22 -2.19 20.91 19.64
CA ALA A 22 -1.07 20.23 18.99
C ALA A 22 -1.56 19.60 17.70
N ALA A 23 -0.90 19.92 16.59
CA ALA A 23 -1.23 19.33 15.30
C ALA A 23 -1.14 17.80 15.41
N PHE A 24 -2.08 17.10 14.79
CA PHE A 24 -2.01 15.64 14.71
C PHE A 24 -0.72 15.24 14.01
N ASP A 25 0.04 14.32 14.58
CA ASP A 25 1.25 13.73 13.98
C ASP A 25 1.35 12.26 14.36
N ILE A 26 2.11 11.51 13.57
CA ILE A 26 2.43 10.11 13.82
C ILE A 26 3.93 9.89 13.81
N ASN A 27 4.37 8.88 14.56
CA ASN A 27 5.77 8.49 14.61
C ASN A 27 6.12 7.57 13.44
N ALA A 28 6.26 8.17 12.26
CA ALA A 28 6.74 7.61 11.01
C ALA A 28 7.71 8.61 10.37
N ARG A 29 8.65 8.15 9.54
CA ARG A 29 9.52 9.05 8.77
C ARG A 29 8.72 9.78 7.69
N THR A 30 7.94 9.02 6.94
CA THR A 30 7.04 9.56 5.91
C THR A 30 5.65 8.93 6.03
N ALA A 31 4.60 9.69 5.74
CA ALA A 31 3.24 9.14 5.74
C ALA A 31 2.27 9.99 4.93
N ILE A 32 1.23 9.34 4.42
CA ILE A 32 0.11 9.96 3.71
C ILE A 32 -1.19 9.24 4.08
N LEU A 33 -2.29 10.00 4.17
CA LEU A 33 -3.64 9.47 4.34
C LEU A 33 -4.56 10.16 3.36
N GLN A 34 -5.36 9.38 2.65
CA GLN A 34 -6.33 9.87 1.67
C GLN A 34 -7.72 9.30 1.94
N ASP A 35 -8.74 10.12 1.70
CA ASP A 35 -10.10 9.66 1.48
C ASP A 35 -10.23 9.19 0.03
N PHE A 36 -10.53 7.91 -0.16
CA PHE A 36 -10.53 7.26 -1.48
C PHE A 36 -11.62 7.81 -2.42
N LEU A 37 -12.78 8.16 -1.87
CA LEU A 37 -13.91 8.58 -2.69
C LEU A 37 -13.73 10.01 -3.20
N SER A 38 -13.34 10.94 -2.33
CA SER A 38 -13.13 12.35 -2.69
C SER A 38 -11.75 12.59 -3.33
N GLY A 39 -10.77 11.72 -3.07
CA GLY A 39 -9.38 11.92 -3.46
C GLY A 39 -8.62 12.89 -2.55
N GLU A 40 -9.27 13.47 -1.53
CA GLU A 40 -8.69 14.47 -0.64
C GLU A 40 -7.60 13.86 0.25
N ILE A 41 -6.47 14.57 0.36
CA ILE A 41 -5.37 14.20 1.26
C ILE A 41 -5.67 14.79 2.64
N LEU A 42 -5.93 13.90 3.60
CA LEU A 42 -6.29 14.27 4.96
C LEU A 42 -5.06 14.49 5.85
N PHE A 43 -3.96 13.82 5.56
CA PHE A 43 -2.69 13.94 6.28
C PHE A 43 -1.53 13.69 5.35
N GLU A 44 -0.47 14.48 5.52
CA GLU A 44 0.80 14.31 4.80
C GLU A 44 1.99 14.60 5.70
N LYS A 45 3.07 13.84 5.51
CA LYS A 45 4.36 14.01 6.17
C LYS A 45 5.46 13.51 5.25
N GLU A 46 6.32 14.42 4.77
CA GLU A 46 7.47 14.10 3.92
C GLU A 46 7.13 13.16 2.74
N ILE A 47 6.01 13.45 2.04
CA ILE A 47 5.39 12.52 1.09
C ILE A 47 6.21 12.28 -0.17
N ASP A 48 7.09 13.22 -0.55
CA ASP A 48 7.97 13.14 -1.71
C ASP A 48 9.39 12.63 -1.34
N SER A 49 9.64 12.33 -0.05
CA SER A 49 10.90 11.73 0.39
C SER A 49 11.04 10.30 -0.14
N VAL A 50 12.21 10.01 -0.71
CA VAL A 50 12.53 8.67 -1.21
C VAL A 50 12.46 7.64 -0.08
N ILE A 51 11.80 6.53 -0.37
CA ILE A 51 11.73 5.33 0.47
C ILE A 51 12.23 4.11 -0.31
N TYR A 52 12.65 3.08 0.42
CA TYR A 52 12.86 1.75 -0.13
C TYR A 52 11.59 0.92 0.15
N PRO A 53 10.75 0.64 -0.87
CA PRO A 53 9.40 0.10 -0.67
C PRO A 53 9.38 -1.30 -0.06
N ALA A 54 10.50 -2.02 -0.11
CA ALA A 54 10.56 -3.40 0.36
C ALA A 54 9.42 -4.22 -0.26
N SER A 55 8.79 -5.09 0.52
CA SER A 55 7.68 -5.92 0.02
C SER A 55 6.41 -5.16 -0.37
N MET A 56 6.34 -3.83 -0.26
CA MET A 56 5.27 -3.06 -0.91
C MET A 56 5.41 -3.06 -2.44
N THR A 57 6.60 -3.31 -2.98
CA THR A 57 6.86 -3.60 -4.41
C THR A 57 5.92 -4.67 -4.96
N LYS A 58 5.56 -5.67 -4.15
CA LYS A 58 4.67 -6.78 -4.53
C LYS A 58 3.25 -6.34 -4.92
N ILE A 59 2.86 -5.13 -4.57
CA ILE A 59 1.61 -4.53 -5.05
C ILE A 59 1.70 -4.35 -6.58
N MET A 60 2.83 -3.80 -7.08
CA MET A 60 3.05 -3.64 -8.52
C MET A 60 3.20 -4.99 -9.22
N THR A 61 3.90 -5.94 -8.62
CA THR A 61 3.99 -7.32 -9.13
C THR A 61 2.61 -7.92 -9.33
N SER A 62 1.71 -7.75 -8.36
CA SER A 62 0.32 -8.22 -8.46
C SER A 62 -0.46 -7.46 -9.55
N ILE A 63 -0.28 -6.14 -9.67
CA ILE A 63 -0.96 -5.31 -10.68
C ILE A 63 -0.59 -5.77 -12.10
N VAL A 64 0.69 -5.99 -12.40
CA VAL A 64 1.15 -6.47 -13.71
C VAL A 64 0.49 -7.81 -14.05
N VAL A 65 0.41 -8.72 -13.10
CA VAL A 65 -0.24 -10.03 -13.30
C VAL A 65 -1.75 -9.87 -13.47
N PHE A 66 -2.38 -8.98 -12.72
CA PHE A 66 -3.82 -8.69 -12.86
C PHE A 66 -4.16 -8.05 -14.19
N ASP A 67 -3.26 -7.27 -14.80
CA ASP A 67 -3.42 -6.79 -16.17
C ASP A 67 -3.52 -7.95 -17.17
N LEU A 68 -2.62 -8.93 -17.07
CA LEU A 68 -2.59 -10.10 -17.95
C LEU A 68 -3.79 -11.02 -17.72
N LEU A 69 -4.23 -11.20 -16.49
CA LEU A 69 -5.46 -11.94 -16.18
C LEU A 69 -6.69 -11.23 -16.74
N LYS A 70 -6.73 -9.90 -16.69
CA LYS A 70 -7.85 -9.10 -17.19
C LYS A 70 -7.91 -9.07 -18.72
N SER A 71 -6.75 -9.08 -19.39
CA SER A 71 -6.69 -9.16 -20.87
C SER A 71 -6.97 -10.58 -21.40
N GLY A 72 -6.85 -11.60 -20.55
CA GLY A 72 -6.97 -13.01 -20.94
C GLY A 72 -5.69 -13.63 -21.50
N ASP A 73 -4.56 -12.91 -21.39
CA ASP A 73 -3.23 -13.42 -21.76
C ASP A 73 -2.67 -14.40 -20.72
N LEU A 74 -3.27 -14.44 -19.55
CA LEU A 74 -2.94 -15.34 -18.44
C LEU A 74 -4.22 -15.84 -17.77
N SER A 75 -4.18 -17.06 -17.21
CA SER A 75 -5.24 -17.64 -16.39
C SER A 75 -4.76 -17.93 -14.98
N LEU A 76 -5.66 -17.90 -14.00
CA LEU A 76 -5.35 -18.29 -12.62
C LEU A 76 -4.92 -19.76 -12.49
N ASP A 77 -5.41 -20.62 -13.39
CA ASP A 77 -5.10 -22.05 -13.43
C ASP A 77 -3.80 -22.37 -14.19
N ASP A 78 -3.23 -21.40 -14.91
CA ASP A 78 -1.96 -21.61 -15.62
C ASP A 78 -0.86 -21.98 -14.62
N LYS A 79 0.03 -22.88 -15.06
CA LYS A 79 1.11 -23.41 -14.25
C LYS A 79 2.43 -22.76 -14.61
N VAL A 80 3.13 -22.33 -13.59
CA VAL A 80 4.49 -21.79 -13.68
C VAL A 80 5.45 -22.82 -13.10
N MET A 81 6.47 -23.18 -13.89
CA MET A 81 7.54 -24.06 -13.40
C MET A 81 8.53 -23.27 -12.55
N VAL A 82 8.80 -23.76 -11.36
CA VAL A 82 9.71 -23.15 -10.41
C VAL A 82 11.16 -23.41 -10.84
N SER A 83 11.87 -22.33 -11.15
CA SER A 83 13.29 -22.37 -11.48
C SER A 83 14.17 -22.58 -10.24
N GLU A 84 15.44 -22.93 -10.47
CA GLU A 84 16.45 -22.98 -9.40
C GLU A 84 16.68 -21.58 -8.79
N ASN A 85 16.58 -20.52 -9.59
CA ASN A 85 16.73 -19.14 -9.13
C ASN A 85 15.62 -18.75 -8.14
N ALA A 86 14.37 -19.01 -8.48
CA ALA A 86 13.23 -18.79 -7.59
C ALA A 86 13.37 -19.63 -6.31
N TRP A 87 13.68 -20.92 -6.43
CA TRP A 87 13.85 -21.81 -5.29
C TRP A 87 14.98 -21.36 -4.34
N ARG A 88 16.09 -20.85 -4.82
CA ARG A 88 17.19 -20.34 -3.97
C ARG A 88 16.73 -19.27 -2.99
N LEU A 89 15.74 -18.45 -3.36
CA LEU A 89 15.18 -17.45 -2.45
C LEU A 89 14.40 -18.09 -1.30
N SER A 90 13.82 -19.29 -1.48
CA SER A 90 13.18 -20.03 -0.39
C SER A 90 14.17 -20.47 0.70
N GLN A 91 15.47 -20.55 0.37
CA GLN A 91 16.55 -20.99 1.27
C GLN A 91 17.30 -19.79 1.90
N SER A 92 17.05 -18.57 1.44
CA SER A 92 17.84 -17.37 1.79
C SER A 92 17.52 -16.71 3.13
N GLY A 93 16.53 -17.23 3.87
CA GLY A 93 16.03 -16.65 5.13
C GLY A 93 15.11 -15.44 4.96
N TYR A 94 14.81 -15.05 3.72
CA TYR A 94 13.77 -14.07 3.41
C TYR A 94 12.36 -14.66 3.53
N SER A 95 11.35 -13.79 3.38
CA SER A 95 9.96 -14.25 3.28
C SER A 95 9.78 -15.16 2.08
N SER A 96 9.24 -16.35 2.28
CA SER A 96 9.13 -17.38 1.26
C SER A 96 7.75 -18.07 1.33
N MET A 97 7.27 -18.52 0.19
CA MET A 97 6.15 -19.47 0.07
C MET A 97 6.63 -20.91 0.25
N PHE A 98 7.95 -21.17 0.11
CA PHE A 98 8.62 -22.46 0.17
C PHE A 98 8.28 -23.40 -0.99
N ILE A 99 8.27 -22.86 -2.20
CA ILE A 99 8.18 -23.62 -3.43
C ILE A 99 9.49 -24.39 -3.70
N MET A 100 9.38 -25.55 -4.36
CA MET A 100 10.51 -26.42 -4.66
C MET A 100 10.89 -26.31 -6.15
N VAL A 101 12.18 -26.50 -6.46
CA VAL A 101 12.64 -26.53 -7.84
C VAL A 101 11.90 -27.60 -8.66
N GLY A 102 11.37 -27.22 -9.81
CA GLY A 102 10.63 -28.10 -10.70
C GLY A 102 9.14 -28.27 -10.34
N ASP A 103 8.65 -27.65 -9.26
CA ASP A 103 7.21 -27.60 -8.99
C ASP A 103 6.50 -26.84 -10.12
N GLU A 104 5.30 -27.30 -10.46
CA GLU A 104 4.36 -26.57 -11.31
C GLU A 104 3.29 -25.93 -10.42
N VAL A 105 3.43 -24.63 -10.15
CA VAL A 105 2.56 -23.86 -9.24
C VAL A 105 1.57 -23.01 -10.03
N SER A 106 0.30 -23.00 -9.63
CA SER A 106 -0.70 -22.16 -10.27
C SER A 106 -0.42 -20.67 -10.07
N VAL A 107 -0.81 -19.86 -11.04
CA VAL A 107 -0.75 -18.40 -10.91
C VAL A 107 -1.52 -17.93 -9.69
N GLU A 108 -2.67 -18.53 -9.38
CA GLU A 108 -3.45 -18.22 -8.18
C GLU A 108 -2.67 -18.48 -6.89
N ASP A 109 -2.03 -19.65 -6.76
CA ASP A 109 -1.25 -19.98 -5.56
C ASP A 109 -0.03 -19.08 -5.42
N LEU A 110 0.66 -18.76 -6.54
CA LEU A 110 1.76 -17.80 -6.52
C LEU A 110 1.29 -16.42 -6.06
N LEU A 111 0.15 -15.92 -6.56
CA LEU A 111 -0.42 -14.64 -6.12
C LEU A 111 -0.77 -14.66 -4.63
N LYS A 112 -1.40 -15.72 -4.12
CA LYS A 112 -1.67 -15.88 -2.67
C LYS A 112 -0.38 -15.94 -1.86
N GLY A 113 0.63 -16.66 -2.34
CA GLY A 113 1.97 -16.70 -1.74
C GLY A 113 2.64 -15.31 -1.69
N ILE A 114 2.54 -14.52 -2.75
CA ILE A 114 3.06 -13.15 -2.85
C ILE A 114 2.33 -12.21 -1.89
N ILE A 115 1.01 -12.21 -1.91
CA ILE A 115 0.17 -11.24 -1.18
C ILE A 115 0.16 -11.56 0.31
N ILE A 116 -0.10 -12.81 0.68
CA ILE A 116 -0.35 -13.24 2.06
C ILE A 116 0.96 -13.59 2.77
N ALA A 117 1.72 -14.55 2.24
CA ALA A 117 2.98 -14.99 2.83
C ALA A 117 4.15 -14.03 2.56
N SER A 118 3.98 -13.12 1.58
CA SER A 118 5.04 -12.21 1.12
C SER A 118 6.23 -12.95 0.50
N GLY A 119 5.99 -14.09 -0.18
CA GLY A 119 7.00 -14.96 -0.77
C GLY A 119 7.83 -14.26 -1.85
N ASN A 120 9.14 -14.18 -1.65
CA ASN A 120 10.06 -13.65 -2.65
C ASN A 120 10.33 -14.68 -3.75
N ASP A 121 10.39 -15.95 -3.38
CA ASP A 121 10.47 -17.10 -4.27
C ASP A 121 9.28 -17.12 -5.25
N ALA A 122 8.07 -16.93 -4.74
CA ALA A 122 6.86 -16.86 -5.56
C ALA A 122 6.90 -15.64 -6.53
N CYS A 123 7.48 -14.49 -6.12
CA CYS A 123 7.64 -13.33 -6.99
C CYS A 123 8.54 -13.65 -8.19
N VAL A 124 9.70 -14.25 -7.92
CA VAL A 124 10.66 -14.59 -8.99
C VAL A 124 10.07 -15.66 -9.91
N ALA A 125 9.46 -16.72 -9.35
CA ALA A 125 8.82 -17.75 -10.17
C ALA A 125 7.76 -17.15 -11.09
N LEU A 126 6.88 -16.29 -10.56
CA LEU A 126 5.84 -15.64 -11.34
C LEU A 126 6.41 -14.69 -12.41
N ALA A 127 7.43 -13.90 -12.05
CA ALA A 127 8.09 -12.99 -12.99
C ALA A 127 8.75 -13.73 -14.16
N GLU A 128 9.49 -14.80 -13.86
CA GLU A 128 10.11 -15.65 -14.89
C GLU A 128 9.06 -16.35 -15.77
N GLY A 129 7.98 -16.85 -15.16
CA GLY A 129 6.90 -17.52 -15.90
C GLY A 129 6.12 -16.58 -16.82
N VAL A 130 5.96 -15.32 -16.43
CA VAL A 130 5.20 -14.31 -17.18
C VAL A 130 6.03 -13.60 -18.22
N ALA A 131 7.25 -13.20 -17.91
CA ALA A 131 8.10 -12.35 -18.74
C ALA A 131 9.38 -13.04 -19.23
N GLY A 132 9.65 -14.26 -18.82
CA GLY A 132 10.85 -15.01 -19.18
C GLY A 132 12.04 -14.74 -18.27
N SER A 133 12.12 -13.57 -17.60
CA SER A 133 13.11 -13.26 -16.57
C SER A 133 12.56 -12.21 -15.58
N GLU A 134 13.22 -12.08 -14.42
CA GLU A 134 12.87 -11.05 -13.43
C GLU A 134 13.20 -9.65 -13.97
N GLU A 135 14.26 -9.50 -14.75
CA GLU A 135 14.67 -8.24 -15.39
C GLU A 135 13.60 -7.75 -16.38
N GLU A 136 13.13 -8.62 -17.27
CA GLU A 136 12.05 -8.27 -18.22
C GLU A 136 10.74 -7.94 -17.48
N PHE A 137 10.46 -8.65 -16.39
CA PHE A 137 9.31 -8.33 -15.55
C PHE A 137 9.44 -6.95 -14.87
N ALA A 138 10.64 -6.57 -14.44
CA ALA A 138 10.90 -5.25 -13.87
C ALA A 138 10.67 -4.13 -14.91
N ILE A 139 10.94 -4.38 -16.19
CA ILE A 139 10.62 -3.45 -17.29
C ILE A 139 9.09 -3.26 -17.38
N LEU A 140 8.29 -4.33 -17.29
CA LEU A 140 6.82 -4.25 -17.27
C LEU A 140 6.33 -3.46 -16.04
N MET A 141 6.92 -3.70 -14.86
CA MET A 141 6.59 -2.96 -13.63
C MET A 141 6.84 -1.46 -13.80
N ASN A 142 7.97 -1.06 -14.36
CA ASN A 142 8.32 0.35 -14.58
C ASN A 142 7.45 1.00 -15.66
N ALA A 143 7.13 0.28 -16.72
CA ALA A 143 6.18 0.74 -17.73
C ALA A 143 4.80 1.04 -17.10
N LYS A 144 4.29 0.12 -16.25
CA LYS A 144 3.04 0.31 -15.52
C LYS A 144 3.14 1.45 -14.51
N ALA A 145 4.24 1.58 -13.78
CA ALA A 145 4.46 2.70 -12.85
C ALA A 145 4.37 4.05 -13.57
N SER A 146 5.02 4.16 -14.73
CA SER A 146 4.95 5.36 -15.58
C SER A 146 3.52 5.63 -16.08
N GLU A 147 2.81 4.59 -16.55
CA GLU A 147 1.43 4.68 -17.03
C GLU A 147 0.48 5.25 -15.98
N ILE A 148 0.63 4.82 -14.72
CA ILE A 148 -0.26 5.24 -13.63
C ILE A 148 0.20 6.49 -12.89
N GLY A 149 1.34 7.09 -13.32
CA GLY A 149 1.84 8.37 -12.80
C GLY A 149 2.74 8.29 -11.57
N MET A 150 3.40 7.15 -11.33
CA MET A 150 4.40 6.98 -10.27
C MET A 150 5.77 7.54 -10.72
N ILE A 151 5.90 8.86 -10.75
CA ILE A 151 7.06 9.56 -11.37
C ILE A 151 8.35 9.51 -10.54
N ASN A 152 8.26 9.14 -9.26
CA ASN A 152 9.39 9.06 -8.33
C ASN A 152 9.68 7.60 -7.92
N THR A 153 9.38 6.65 -8.82
CA THR A 153 9.51 5.22 -8.54
C THR A 153 10.34 4.53 -9.61
N ASN A 154 11.19 3.61 -9.17
CA ASN A 154 11.85 2.63 -10.02
C ASN A 154 11.83 1.26 -9.34
N PHE A 155 11.45 0.24 -10.07
CA PHE A 155 11.49 -1.15 -9.64
C PHE A 155 12.65 -1.86 -10.32
N SER A 156 13.58 -2.40 -9.53
CA SER A 156 14.72 -3.19 -10.01
C SER A 156 14.48 -4.70 -9.94
N ASN A 157 13.46 -5.13 -9.18
CA ASN A 157 13.09 -6.53 -9.03
C ASN A 157 11.60 -6.69 -8.65
N SER A 158 11.11 -7.91 -8.75
CA SER A 158 9.69 -8.25 -8.51
C SER A 158 9.29 -8.29 -7.04
N SER A 159 10.24 -8.44 -6.13
CA SER A 159 9.98 -8.78 -4.73
C SER A 159 10.18 -7.62 -3.75
N GLY A 160 10.96 -6.61 -4.13
CA GLY A 160 11.40 -5.53 -3.26
C GLY A 160 12.56 -5.94 -2.33
N ILE A 161 13.31 -7.00 -2.68
CA ILE A 161 14.58 -7.30 -2.02
C ILE A 161 15.51 -6.10 -2.15
N ASN A 162 16.34 -5.89 -1.13
CA ASN A 162 17.19 -4.72 -1.01
C ASN A 162 18.09 -4.51 -2.23
N ASP A 163 17.79 -3.46 -2.95
CA ASP A 163 18.53 -2.96 -4.10
C ASP A 163 18.44 -1.43 -4.06
N PRO A 164 19.54 -0.69 -4.17
CA PRO A 164 19.53 0.78 -4.13
C PRO A 164 18.72 1.40 -5.26
N ASP A 165 18.56 0.70 -6.39
CA ASP A 165 17.79 1.16 -7.53
C ASP A 165 16.29 0.83 -7.41
N ASN A 166 15.87 0.10 -6.35
CA ASN A 166 14.47 -0.17 -6.05
C ASN A 166 13.94 0.87 -5.04
N TYR A 167 13.41 1.99 -5.53
CA TYR A 167 12.96 3.12 -4.72
C TYR A 167 11.56 3.61 -5.11
N SER A 168 10.93 4.35 -4.22
CA SER A 168 9.61 4.96 -4.41
C SER A 168 9.41 6.13 -3.44
N THR A 169 8.17 6.63 -3.32
CA THR A 169 7.69 7.55 -2.29
C THR A 169 6.37 7.04 -1.71
N VAL A 170 5.98 7.49 -0.51
CA VAL A 170 4.65 7.12 0.03
C VAL A 170 3.51 7.66 -0.83
N LYS A 171 3.73 8.75 -1.56
CA LYS A 171 2.79 9.31 -2.54
C LYS A 171 2.60 8.37 -3.73
N ASP A 172 3.68 7.85 -4.31
CA ASP A 172 3.59 6.92 -5.44
C ASP A 172 3.00 5.57 -4.99
N ILE A 173 3.34 5.08 -3.79
CA ILE A 173 2.70 3.88 -3.22
C ILE A 173 1.19 4.11 -3.01
N LEU A 174 0.76 5.33 -2.65
CA LEU A 174 -0.66 5.67 -2.57
C LEU A 174 -1.33 5.63 -3.95
N ILE A 175 -0.69 6.19 -5.00
CA ILE A 175 -1.17 6.12 -6.39
C ILE A 175 -1.38 4.66 -6.80
N MET A 176 -0.38 3.83 -6.57
CA MET A 176 -0.42 2.38 -6.86
C MET A 176 -1.55 1.68 -6.09
N SER A 177 -1.75 2.03 -4.83
CA SER A 177 -2.80 1.46 -3.97
C SER A 177 -4.21 1.84 -4.45
N ASN A 178 -4.40 3.10 -4.85
CA ASN A 178 -5.65 3.57 -5.48
C ASN A 178 -5.93 2.83 -6.78
N TYR A 179 -4.90 2.70 -7.63
CA TYR A 179 -5.03 2.01 -8.92
C TYR A 179 -5.45 0.55 -8.73
N LEU A 180 -4.81 -0.17 -7.82
CA LEU A 180 -5.13 -1.55 -7.46
C LEU A 180 -6.61 -1.69 -7.07
N ILE A 181 -7.07 -0.91 -6.09
CA ILE A 181 -8.43 -1.02 -5.56
C ILE A 181 -9.48 -0.67 -6.62
N LYS A 182 -9.20 0.37 -7.43
CA LYS A 182 -10.15 0.88 -8.43
C LYS A 182 -10.28 -0.05 -9.64
N ASN A 183 -9.18 -0.62 -10.12
CA ASN A 183 -9.14 -1.32 -11.40
C ASN A 183 -9.25 -2.84 -11.28
N TYR A 184 -8.96 -3.40 -10.09
CA TYR A 184 -8.96 -4.85 -9.83
C TYR A 184 -9.77 -5.23 -8.59
N PRO A 185 -11.03 -4.78 -8.43
CA PRO A 185 -11.80 -5.04 -7.21
C PRO A 185 -11.99 -6.53 -6.92
N VAL A 186 -12.08 -7.38 -7.95
CA VAL A 186 -12.20 -8.84 -7.80
C VAL A 186 -10.93 -9.45 -7.23
N TYR A 187 -9.77 -9.11 -7.78
CA TYR A 187 -8.47 -9.62 -7.33
C TYR A 187 -7.99 -8.95 -6.03
N TYR A 188 -8.51 -7.77 -5.72
CA TYR A 188 -8.24 -7.10 -4.45
C TYR A 188 -8.70 -7.91 -3.23
N GLU A 189 -9.67 -8.80 -3.41
CA GLU A 189 -10.16 -9.71 -2.38
C GLU A 189 -9.03 -10.55 -1.75
N TYR A 190 -8.00 -10.93 -2.51
CA TYR A 190 -6.83 -11.66 -1.97
C TYR A 190 -6.09 -10.90 -0.86
N PHE A 191 -6.12 -9.55 -0.87
CA PHE A 191 -5.39 -8.73 0.11
C PHE A 191 -6.03 -8.74 1.50
N LYS A 192 -7.31 -9.12 1.61
CA LYS A 192 -8.02 -9.26 2.89
C LYS A 192 -7.91 -10.65 3.49
N GLU A 193 -7.44 -11.65 2.72
CA GLU A 193 -7.27 -13.01 3.22
C GLU A 193 -6.25 -13.03 4.37
N LYS A 194 -6.61 -13.72 5.45
CA LYS A 194 -5.81 -13.73 6.68
C LYS A 194 -4.74 -14.78 6.72
N GLU A 195 -4.91 -15.86 5.96
CA GLU A 195 -3.97 -16.98 5.90
C GLU A 195 -4.04 -17.66 4.53
N PHE A 196 -2.97 -18.35 4.19
CA PHE A 196 -2.83 -19.16 3.00
C PHE A 196 -2.06 -20.43 3.34
N THR A 197 -2.58 -21.57 2.89
CA THR A 197 -1.94 -22.87 3.03
C THR A 197 -1.40 -23.32 1.68
N TRP A 198 -0.09 -23.50 1.61
CA TRP A 198 0.59 -24.06 0.47
C TRP A 198 0.83 -25.57 0.68
N ASP A 199 0.27 -26.38 -0.21
CA ASP A 199 0.47 -27.84 -0.22
C ASP A 199 1.74 -28.16 -1.02
N ARG A 200 2.88 -27.99 -0.37
CA ARG A 200 4.19 -28.10 -1.03
C ARG A 200 4.55 -29.53 -1.38
N THR A 201 5.27 -29.71 -2.49
CA THR A 201 5.84 -30.98 -2.91
C THR A 201 6.88 -31.47 -1.89
N GLY A 202 6.77 -32.75 -1.52
CA GLY A 202 7.77 -33.42 -0.69
C GLY A 202 7.82 -33.02 0.78
N GLY A 203 6.76 -32.44 1.32
CA GLY A 203 6.65 -32.07 2.75
C GLY A 203 5.22 -31.83 3.19
N ASP A 204 5.05 -31.56 4.49
CA ASP A 204 3.74 -31.19 5.03
C ASP A 204 3.29 -29.81 4.50
N PRO A 205 1.96 -29.58 4.35
CA PRO A 205 1.43 -28.28 3.99
C PRO A 205 1.88 -27.18 4.96
N ILE A 206 2.15 -25.98 4.42
CA ILE A 206 2.60 -24.82 5.21
C ILE A 206 1.50 -23.78 5.23
N THR A 207 0.94 -23.48 6.39
CA THR A 207 0.02 -22.38 6.59
C THR A 207 0.77 -21.13 7.06
N GLN A 208 0.60 -20.01 6.36
CA GLN A 208 1.19 -18.73 6.69
C GLN A 208 0.12 -17.64 6.83
N GLY A 209 0.23 -16.85 7.90
CA GLY A 209 -0.67 -15.71 8.13
C GLY A 209 -0.28 -14.47 7.32
N ASN A 210 -1.29 -13.69 6.95
CA ASN A 210 -1.07 -12.38 6.33
C ASN A 210 -0.32 -11.46 7.31
N ARG A 211 0.71 -10.80 6.81
CA ARG A 211 1.61 -9.96 7.63
C ARG A 211 1.05 -8.58 7.96
N ASN A 212 -0.09 -8.21 7.38
CA ASN A 212 -0.77 -6.94 7.69
C ASN A 212 -1.48 -7.02 9.06
N PRO A 213 -0.96 -6.33 10.09
CA PRO A 213 -1.51 -6.42 11.45
C PRO A 213 -2.91 -5.81 11.59
N LEU A 214 -3.35 -4.99 10.63
CA LEU A 214 -4.65 -4.33 10.72
C LEU A 214 -5.81 -5.25 10.34
N LEU A 215 -5.56 -6.31 9.56
CA LEU A 215 -6.56 -7.34 9.23
C LEU A 215 -7.09 -8.08 10.46
N TYR A 216 -6.29 -8.12 11.54
CA TYR A 216 -6.64 -8.78 12.80
C TYR A 216 -7.25 -7.83 13.83
N LYS A 217 -7.53 -6.57 13.44
CA LYS A 217 -8.17 -5.55 14.27
C LYS A 217 -9.59 -5.28 13.76
N ASN A 218 -10.49 -4.96 14.67
CA ASN A 218 -11.85 -4.57 14.30
C ASN A 218 -11.89 -3.11 13.81
N LEU A 219 -11.17 -2.85 12.71
CA LEU A 219 -11.05 -1.52 12.11
C LEU A 219 -11.75 -1.41 10.75
N GLY A 220 -12.12 -2.54 10.14
CA GLY A 220 -12.61 -2.60 8.76
C GLY A 220 -11.46 -2.60 7.74
N ALA A 221 -10.26 -3.05 8.15
CA ALA A 221 -9.12 -3.18 7.26
C ALA A 221 -9.32 -4.36 6.29
N ASP A 222 -8.99 -4.13 5.01
CA ASP A 222 -9.12 -5.10 3.91
C ASP A 222 -7.86 -5.19 3.02
N GLY A 223 -6.76 -4.59 3.43
CA GLY A 223 -5.46 -4.60 2.73
C GLY A 223 -4.47 -3.65 3.39
N ILE A 224 -3.30 -3.43 2.81
CA ILE A 224 -2.80 -3.88 1.53
C ILE A 224 -1.52 -4.70 1.76
N LYS A 225 -0.37 -4.03 2.02
CA LYS A 225 0.91 -4.72 2.08
C LYS A 225 1.88 -4.09 3.06
N THR A 226 2.58 -4.93 3.80
CA THR A 226 3.70 -4.53 4.67
C THR A 226 5.03 -4.58 3.93
N GLY A 227 5.98 -3.74 4.38
CA GLY A 227 7.39 -3.78 3.97
C GLY A 227 8.32 -3.80 5.18
N TYR A 228 9.52 -4.32 4.98
CA TYR A 228 10.64 -4.21 5.90
C TYR A 228 11.97 -4.37 5.17
N LEU A 229 12.84 -3.40 5.36
CA LEU A 229 14.28 -3.49 5.07
C LEU A 229 15.03 -2.85 6.24
N ALA A 230 16.24 -3.33 6.54
CA ALA A 230 17.01 -2.79 7.66
C ALA A 230 17.29 -1.28 7.52
N VAL A 231 17.50 -0.81 6.29
CA VAL A 231 17.76 0.60 5.95
C VAL A 231 16.52 1.48 6.09
N GLU A 232 15.32 0.97 5.74
CA GLU A 232 14.06 1.72 5.76
C GLU A 232 13.23 1.45 7.03
N LYS A 233 13.55 0.36 7.78
CA LYS A 233 12.73 -0.16 8.88
C LYS A 233 11.39 -0.69 8.38
N TYR A 234 10.30 -0.46 9.11
CA TYR A 234 8.98 -1.03 8.83
C TYR A 234 8.11 -0.04 8.05
N SER A 235 7.36 -0.57 7.09
CA SER A 235 6.41 0.19 6.28
C SER A 235 5.07 -0.55 6.14
N LEU A 236 4.02 0.19 5.78
CA LEU A 236 2.67 -0.35 5.56
C LEU A 236 1.90 0.54 4.60
N ALA A 237 1.42 -0.04 3.51
CA ALA A 237 0.29 0.45 2.75
C ALA A 237 -0.96 -0.24 3.28
N SER A 238 -1.98 0.51 3.67
CA SER A 238 -3.18 -0.01 4.33
C SER A 238 -4.44 0.66 3.82
N SER A 239 -5.53 -0.10 3.78
CA SER A 239 -6.87 0.36 3.46
C SER A 239 -7.85 -0.08 4.53
N VAL A 240 -8.77 0.79 4.88
CA VAL A 240 -9.92 0.48 5.74
C VAL A 240 -11.20 0.95 5.06
N GLN A 241 -12.25 0.14 5.15
CA GLN A 241 -13.56 0.47 4.62
C GLN A 241 -14.61 0.35 5.72
N ARG A 242 -15.45 1.39 5.86
CA ARG A 242 -16.60 1.41 6.74
C ARG A 242 -17.82 1.94 5.98
N GLY A 243 -18.78 1.05 5.70
CA GLY A 243 -19.86 1.37 4.78
C GLY A 243 -19.29 1.70 3.39
N GLU A 244 -19.71 2.84 2.85
CA GLU A 244 -19.22 3.31 1.53
C GLU A 244 -17.90 4.07 1.61
N ARG A 245 -17.48 4.49 2.80
CA ARG A 245 -16.27 5.28 2.99
C ARG A 245 -15.04 4.41 3.10
N ARG A 246 -14.03 4.72 2.30
CA ARG A 246 -12.71 4.08 2.31
C ARG A 246 -11.62 5.10 2.56
N LEU A 247 -10.67 4.76 3.43
CA LEU A 247 -9.44 5.50 3.63
C LEU A 247 -8.25 4.63 3.24
N ILE A 248 -7.25 5.24 2.60
CA ILE A 248 -5.98 4.60 2.29
C ILE A 248 -4.87 5.38 3.00
N ALA A 249 -4.02 4.65 3.71
CA ALA A 249 -2.85 5.22 4.37
C ALA A 249 -1.58 4.46 3.98
N VAL A 250 -0.53 5.22 3.70
CA VAL A 250 0.81 4.67 3.49
C VAL A 250 1.75 5.32 4.49
N GLY A 251 2.55 4.52 5.19
CA GLY A 251 3.58 5.01 6.10
C GLY A 251 4.86 4.19 5.99
N SER A 252 6.02 4.86 6.13
CA SER A 252 7.34 4.24 6.09
C SER A 252 8.26 4.81 7.15
N GLY A 253 9.29 4.02 7.52
CA GLY A 253 10.25 4.41 8.55
C GLY A 253 9.73 4.27 9.98
N PHE A 254 8.83 3.31 10.24
CA PHE A 254 8.45 2.97 11.62
C PHE A 254 9.57 2.13 12.26
N GLU A 255 9.99 2.47 13.47
CA GLU A 255 11.12 1.81 14.13
C GLU A 255 10.86 0.34 14.46
N THR A 256 9.62 -0.04 14.78
CA THR A 256 9.25 -1.41 15.16
C THR A 256 7.95 -1.89 14.52
N LYS A 257 7.75 -3.21 14.47
CA LYS A 257 6.47 -3.82 14.04
C LYS A 257 5.28 -3.31 14.86
N ASN A 258 5.46 -3.15 16.15
CA ASN A 258 4.41 -2.67 17.05
C ASN A 258 4.11 -1.20 16.80
N GLU A 259 5.12 -0.39 16.54
CA GLU A 259 4.95 1.02 16.21
C GLU A 259 4.22 1.17 14.86
N ARG A 260 4.63 0.45 13.82
CA ARG A 260 3.93 0.40 12.54
C ARG A 260 2.43 0.10 12.75
N SER A 261 2.11 -0.97 13.50
CA SER A 261 0.72 -1.33 13.78
C SER A 261 -0.05 -0.26 14.53
N ARG A 262 0.56 0.32 15.57
CA ARG A 262 -0.07 1.33 16.43
C ARG A 262 -0.29 2.66 15.69
N GLN A 263 0.74 3.16 15.01
CA GLN A 263 0.69 4.45 14.32
C GLN A 263 -0.20 4.42 13.09
N SER A 264 -0.17 3.34 12.30
CA SER A 264 -1.10 3.18 11.17
C SER A 264 -2.56 3.08 11.66
N THR A 265 -2.82 2.36 12.76
CA THR A 265 -4.15 2.34 13.38
C THR A 265 -4.57 3.75 13.82
N ARG A 266 -3.66 4.49 14.47
CA ARG A 266 -3.93 5.85 14.94
C ARG A 266 -4.25 6.80 13.80
N LEU A 267 -3.48 6.74 12.70
CA LEU A 267 -3.68 7.58 11.51
C LEU A 267 -5.05 7.31 10.87
N LEU A 268 -5.37 6.05 10.61
CA LEU A 268 -6.66 5.66 10.02
C LEU A 268 -7.84 5.99 10.94
N THR A 269 -7.71 5.74 12.24
CA THR A 269 -8.76 6.09 13.21
C THR A 269 -8.97 7.60 13.25
N TRP A 270 -7.90 8.39 13.24
CA TRP A 270 -8.01 9.85 13.21
C TRP A 270 -8.74 10.33 11.95
N GLY A 271 -8.43 9.79 10.77
CA GLY A 271 -9.14 10.11 9.54
C GLY A 271 -10.62 9.72 9.57
N LEU A 272 -10.94 8.55 10.15
CA LEU A 272 -12.33 8.09 10.28
C LEU A 272 -13.16 8.90 11.27
N THR A 273 -12.54 9.53 12.27
CA THR A 273 -13.25 10.21 13.37
C THR A 273 -13.28 11.73 13.23
N ASN A 274 -12.38 12.33 12.44
CA ASN A 274 -12.26 13.79 12.34
C ASN A 274 -12.73 14.35 10.99
N PHE A 275 -13.05 13.50 10.03
CA PHE A 275 -13.51 13.89 8.70
C PHE A 275 -14.70 13.05 8.29
N ASP A 276 -15.60 13.66 7.55
CA ASP A 276 -16.73 13.01 6.91
C ASP A 276 -16.71 13.34 5.41
N THR A 277 -17.17 12.39 4.59
CA THR A 277 -17.38 12.62 3.17
C THR A 277 -18.80 13.10 2.97
N VAL A 278 -18.98 14.30 2.41
CA VAL A 278 -20.30 14.89 2.14
C VAL A 278 -20.52 14.92 0.64
N GLU A 279 -21.63 14.34 0.18
CA GLU A 279 -22.07 14.47 -1.21
C GLU A 279 -22.63 15.90 -1.40
N ILE A 280 -22.00 16.69 -2.28
CA ILE A 280 -22.41 18.07 -2.55
C ILE A 280 -23.48 18.11 -3.64
N ALA A 281 -23.34 17.23 -4.67
CA ALA A 281 -24.30 17.08 -5.75
C ALA A 281 -24.22 15.65 -6.31
N LYS A 282 -25.33 15.12 -6.81
CA LYS A 282 -25.32 13.83 -7.51
C LYS A 282 -24.83 14.00 -8.94
N LYS A 283 -24.27 12.92 -9.49
CA LYS A 283 -23.93 12.88 -10.90
C LYS A 283 -25.18 13.21 -11.73
N ASP A 284 -25.03 14.10 -12.71
CA ASP A 284 -26.08 14.56 -13.61
C ASP A 284 -27.19 15.39 -12.93
N GLU A 285 -26.98 15.85 -11.69
CA GLU A 285 -27.88 16.81 -11.02
C GLU A 285 -27.59 18.25 -11.51
N ASN A 286 -28.60 18.98 -11.95
CA ASN A 286 -28.47 20.40 -12.27
C ASN A 286 -28.28 21.17 -10.96
N PHE A 287 -27.06 21.62 -10.72
CA PHE A 287 -26.71 22.35 -9.51
C PHE A 287 -27.05 23.83 -9.58
N ILE A 288 -26.93 24.44 -10.79
CA ILE A 288 -27.27 25.83 -11.05
C ILE A 288 -27.49 26.01 -12.56
N ASP A 289 -28.53 26.76 -12.91
CA ASP A 289 -28.74 27.27 -14.25
C ASP A 289 -28.12 28.69 -14.33
N LEU A 290 -27.19 28.90 -15.25
CA LEU A 290 -26.58 30.20 -15.48
C LEU A 290 -27.12 30.79 -16.77
N ASP A 291 -27.62 32.04 -16.69
CA ASP A 291 -27.99 32.81 -17.88
C ASP A 291 -26.75 33.11 -18.71
N VAL A 292 -26.75 32.65 -19.97
CA VAL A 292 -25.66 32.92 -20.92
C VAL A 292 -26.06 34.11 -21.77
N TRP A 293 -25.22 35.14 -21.78
CA TRP A 293 -25.41 36.29 -22.64
C TRP A 293 -25.35 35.88 -24.12
N LEU A 294 -26.44 36.07 -24.85
CA LEU A 294 -26.61 35.68 -26.26
C LEU A 294 -26.68 34.13 -26.49
N GLY A 295 -27.13 33.35 -25.53
CA GLY A 295 -27.45 31.92 -25.70
C GLY A 295 -28.84 31.69 -26.23
#